data_97e76236e584a14211ec20824da8813c
#
_entry.id   97e76236e584a14211ec20824da8813c
#
_cell.length_a   1.000
_cell.length_b   1.000
_cell.length_c   1.000
_cell.angle_alpha   90.00
_cell.angle_beta   90.00
_cell.angle_gamma   90.00
#
_symmetry.space_group_name_H-M   'P 1'
#
loop_
_entity.id
_entity.type
_entity.pdbx_description
1 polymer ?
#
loop_
_entity_poly.entity_id
_entity_poly.type
_entity_poly.pdbx_seq_one_letter_code
_entity_poly.pdbx_strand_id
1 'polypeptide(L)'
;NIKSIKHNISLVKIDVNGHEYSVVQGLLNIIKKDKPAMIIETDKNIKKIEMLLKRFNYKKFLFDSNKNKFIKIQNNYPLNTYFLQKEHLN
;
A
#
# COMPACT_ATOMS: atom_id res chain seq x y z
N ASN A 1 7.53 -27.62 -4.72
CA ASN A 1 8.69 -26.77 -4.91
C ASN A 1 8.30 -25.30 -5.07
N ILE A 2 8.78 -24.49 -4.17
CA ILE A 2 8.38 -23.10 -4.13
C ILE A 2 8.72 -22.34 -5.40
N LYS A 3 9.87 -22.62 -5.98
CA LYS A 3 10.26 -21.87 -7.15
C LYS A 3 9.47 -22.20 -8.41
N SER A 4 8.74 -23.29 -8.40
CA SER A 4 7.84 -23.58 -9.50
C SER A 4 6.53 -22.80 -9.35
N ILE A 5 6.33 -22.21 -8.19
CA ILE A 5 5.15 -21.42 -7.92
C ILE A 5 5.49 -19.96 -8.17
N LYS A 6 5.11 -19.45 -9.31
CA LYS A 6 5.42 -18.08 -9.71
C LYS A 6 4.34 -17.14 -9.19
N HIS A 7 4.19 -17.08 -7.88
CA HIS A 7 3.19 -16.21 -7.28
C HIS A 7 3.72 -14.80 -7.14
N ASN A 8 2.97 -13.87 -7.65
CA ASN A 8 3.20 -12.46 -7.35
C ASN A 8 2.63 -12.16 -5.97
N ILE A 9 3.30 -11.26 -5.26
CA ILE A 9 2.75 -10.76 -4.00
C ILE A 9 1.66 -9.77 -4.36
N SER A 10 0.43 -10.06 -3.95
CA SER A 10 -0.72 -9.24 -4.31
C SER A 10 -1.14 -8.27 -3.21
N LEU A 11 -0.73 -8.51 -1.99
CA LEU A 11 -1.12 -7.67 -0.85
C LEU A 11 0.01 -7.65 0.18
N VAL A 12 0.33 -6.45 0.66
CA VAL A 12 1.29 -6.26 1.75
C VAL A 12 0.62 -5.41 2.82
N LYS A 13 0.61 -5.89 4.05
CA LYS A 13 0.13 -5.12 5.19
C LYS A 13 1.33 -4.75 6.07
N ILE A 14 1.46 -3.47 6.41
CA ILE A 14 2.57 -2.97 7.21
C ILE A 14 2.02 -2.30 8.47
N ASP A 15 2.41 -2.83 9.61
CA ASP A 15 1.97 -2.36 10.92
C ASP A 15 3.13 -2.57 11.90
N VAL A 16 4.12 -1.68 11.86
CA VAL A 16 5.38 -1.85 12.60
C VAL A 16 5.72 -0.64 13.46
N ASN A 17 4.72 0.11 13.87
CA ASN A 17 4.81 1.17 14.89
C ASN A 17 5.98 2.13 14.68
N GLY A 18 5.89 2.95 13.65
CA GLY A 18 6.87 4.00 13.39
C GLY A 18 7.99 3.62 12.46
N HIS A 19 8.06 2.38 12.02
CA HIS A 19 9.08 1.91 11.09
C HIS A 19 8.55 1.63 9.70
N GLU A 20 7.33 2.06 9.41
CA GLU A 20 6.66 1.76 8.15
C GLU A 20 7.45 2.26 6.95
N TYR A 21 8.00 3.46 7.03
CA TYR A 21 8.76 4.02 5.91
C TYR A 21 9.99 3.16 5.58
N SER A 22 10.72 2.74 6.60
CA SER A 22 11.90 1.86 6.40
C SER A 22 11.51 0.53 5.78
N VAL A 23 10.37 -0.01 6.21
CA VAL A 23 9.89 -1.28 5.66
C VAL A 23 9.51 -1.10 4.19
N VAL A 24 8.81 -0.02 3.84
CA VAL A 24 8.45 0.26 2.45
C VAL A 24 9.72 0.40 1.60
N GLN A 25 10.73 1.11 2.08
CA GLN A 25 11.99 1.23 1.35
C GLN A 25 12.63 -0.13 1.09
N GLY A 26 12.58 -1.03 2.08
CA GLY A 26 13.12 -2.37 1.94
C GLY A 26 12.33 -3.23 0.97
N LEU A 27 11.10 -2.86 0.67
CA LEU A 27 10.23 -3.64 -0.22
C LEU A 27 10.17 -3.08 -1.63
N LEU A 28 10.98 -2.08 -1.96
CA LEU A 28 10.87 -1.42 -3.27
C LEU A 28 11.01 -2.37 -4.46
N ASN A 29 11.87 -3.37 -4.35
CA ASN A 29 12.01 -4.33 -5.44
C ASN A 29 10.74 -5.14 -5.66
N ILE A 30 10.09 -5.53 -4.57
CA ILE A 30 8.82 -6.25 -4.64
C ILE A 30 7.72 -5.32 -5.17
N ILE A 31 7.72 -4.08 -4.74
CA ILE A 31 6.75 -3.08 -5.19
C ILE A 31 6.86 -2.87 -6.70
N LYS A 32 8.08 -2.75 -7.20
CA LYS A 32 8.32 -2.57 -8.63
C LYS A 32 7.88 -3.79 -9.43
N LYS A 33 8.19 -4.97 -8.92
CA LYS A 33 7.97 -6.22 -9.66
C LYS A 33 6.52 -6.67 -9.59
N ASP A 34 5.98 -6.75 -8.38
CA ASP A 34 4.68 -7.38 -8.15
C ASP A 34 3.54 -6.39 -8.04
N LYS A 35 3.84 -5.13 -7.79
CA LYS A 35 2.85 -4.06 -7.67
C LYS A 35 1.71 -4.42 -6.72
N PRO A 36 2.02 -4.82 -5.49
CA PRO A 36 0.98 -5.27 -4.57
C PRO A 36 0.09 -4.12 -4.10
N ALA A 37 -1.14 -4.44 -3.72
CA ALA A 37 -1.95 -3.53 -2.92
C ALA A 37 -1.30 -3.42 -1.55
N MET A 38 -1.29 -2.23 -0.96
CA MET A 38 -0.61 -2.02 0.31
C MET A 38 -1.56 -1.42 1.33
N ILE A 39 -1.53 -1.96 2.54
CA ILE A 39 -2.27 -1.43 3.68
C ILE A 39 -1.23 -1.01 4.71
N ILE A 40 -1.20 0.28 5.03
CA ILE A 40 -0.18 0.82 5.91
C ILE A 40 -0.84 1.55 7.07
N GLU A 41 -0.48 1.17 8.30
CA GLU A 41 -0.96 1.88 9.47
C GLU A 41 -0.40 3.30 9.44
N THR A 42 -1.28 4.26 9.58
CA THR A 42 -0.91 5.67 9.45
C THR A 42 -0.12 6.13 10.67
N ASP A 43 1.05 6.71 10.42
CA ASP A 43 1.85 7.34 11.45
C ASP A 43 2.43 8.64 10.91
N LYS A 44 3.39 9.22 11.64
CA LYS A 44 3.97 10.51 11.28
C LYS A 44 4.71 10.50 9.93
N ASN A 45 5.08 9.33 9.44
CA ASN A 45 5.83 9.21 8.18
C ASN A 45 4.94 8.92 6.97
N ILE A 46 3.63 8.95 7.16
CA ILE A 46 2.71 8.55 6.09
C ILE A 46 2.85 9.40 4.83
N LYS A 47 3.15 10.69 5.00
CA LYS A 47 3.35 11.57 3.83
C LYS A 47 4.57 11.17 3.03
N LYS A 48 5.65 10.79 3.69
CA LYS A 48 6.85 10.30 3.00
C LYS A 48 6.55 9.02 2.23
N ILE A 49 5.77 8.14 2.85
CA ILE A 49 5.37 6.89 2.21
C ILE A 49 4.52 7.18 0.99
N GLU A 50 3.56 8.10 1.12
CA GLU A 50 2.72 8.49 -0.01
C GLU A 50 3.56 9.02 -1.17
N MET A 51 4.50 9.91 -0.87
CA MET A 51 5.36 10.48 -1.90
C MET A 51 6.22 9.42 -2.59
N LEU A 52 6.72 8.46 -1.83
CA LEU A 52 7.51 7.37 -2.39
C LEU A 52 6.65 6.48 -3.28
N LEU A 53 5.50 6.07 -2.81
CA LEU A 53 4.63 5.17 -3.56
C LEU A 53 3.99 5.84 -4.77
N LYS A 54 3.82 7.16 -4.72
CA LYS A 54 3.31 7.91 -5.86
C LYS A 54 4.19 7.73 -7.10
N ARG A 55 5.48 7.53 -6.89
CA ARG A 55 6.44 7.31 -7.99
C ARG A 55 6.19 5.98 -8.69
N PHE A 56 5.41 5.10 -8.08
CA PHE A 56 5.06 3.80 -8.64
C PHE A 56 3.57 3.73 -8.95
N ASN A 57 2.93 4.88 -9.13
CA ASN A 57 1.54 5.00 -9.55
C ASN A 57 0.51 4.56 -8.51
N TYR A 58 0.88 4.61 -7.23
CA TYR A 58 -0.06 4.34 -6.15
C TYR A 58 -0.82 5.61 -5.79
N LYS A 59 -2.08 5.43 -5.43
CA LYS A 59 -2.92 6.47 -4.85
C LYS A 59 -3.48 5.98 -3.53
N LYS A 60 -3.88 6.90 -2.67
CA LYS A 60 -4.33 6.53 -1.33
C LYS A 60 -5.84 6.45 -1.24
N PHE A 61 -6.30 5.47 -0.49
CA PHE A 61 -7.72 5.18 -0.31
C PHE A 61 -8.01 4.80 1.12
N LEU A 62 -9.27 4.95 1.52
CA LEU A 62 -9.79 4.27 2.68
C LEU A 62 -10.76 3.18 2.22
N PHE A 63 -10.97 2.19 3.06
CA PHE A 63 -11.99 1.19 2.77
C PHE A 63 -13.22 1.49 3.60
N ASP A 64 -14.35 1.70 2.93
CA ASP A 64 -15.63 1.95 3.59
C ASP A 64 -16.37 0.62 3.71
N SER A 65 -16.39 0.07 4.93
CA SER A 65 -17.01 -1.24 5.16
C SER A 65 -18.52 -1.20 5.01
N ASN A 66 -19.13 -0.05 5.24
CA ASN A 66 -20.59 0.09 5.08
C ASN A 66 -21.00 0.00 3.61
N LYS A 67 -20.19 0.62 2.75
CA LYS A 67 -20.43 0.60 1.31
C LYS A 67 -19.68 -0.52 0.61
N ASN A 68 -18.82 -1.21 1.34
CA ASN A 68 -17.99 -2.29 0.82
C ASN A 68 -17.18 -1.85 -0.41
N LYS A 69 -16.55 -0.69 -0.33
CA LYS A 69 -15.75 -0.19 -1.44
C LYS A 69 -14.64 0.74 -0.97
N PHE A 70 -13.67 0.96 -1.85
CA PHE A 70 -12.57 1.90 -1.61
C PHE A 70 -12.99 3.29 -2.02
N ILE A 71 -12.61 4.27 -1.20
CA ILE A 71 -12.88 5.68 -1.45
C ILE A 71 -11.55 6.41 -1.50
N LYS A 72 -11.32 7.14 -2.60
CA LYS A 72 -10.09 7.90 -2.76
C LYS A 72 -10.04 9.04 -1.75
N ILE A 73 -8.87 9.23 -1.15
CA ILE A 73 -8.67 10.25 -0.13
C ILE A 73 -7.80 11.37 -0.70
N GLN A 74 -8.14 12.62 -0.35
CA GLN A 74 -7.37 13.78 -0.81
C GLN A 74 -6.41 14.29 0.25
N ASN A 75 -6.92 14.67 1.41
CA ASN A 75 -6.14 15.43 2.39
C ASN A 75 -5.91 14.73 3.72
N ASN A 76 -6.72 13.76 4.05
CA ASN A 76 -6.67 13.11 5.36
C ASN A 76 -6.12 11.69 5.24
N TYR A 77 -5.72 11.14 6.38
CA TYR A 77 -5.27 9.76 6.43
C TYR A 77 -6.10 9.03 7.48
N PRO A 78 -6.75 7.93 7.13
CA PRO A 78 -7.44 7.08 8.11
C PRO A 78 -6.42 6.32 8.96
N LEU A 79 -6.89 5.56 9.94
CA LEU A 79 -6.01 4.74 10.75
C LEU A 79 -5.18 3.79 9.89
N ASN A 80 -5.81 3.16 8.93
CA ASN A 80 -5.13 2.33 7.93
C ASN A 80 -5.33 2.94 6.56
N THR A 81 -4.23 3.27 5.89
CA THR A 81 -4.28 3.84 4.55
C THR A 81 -4.01 2.74 3.54
N TYR A 82 -4.89 2.63 2.55
CA TYR A 82 -4.71 1.71 1.44
C TYR A 82 -4.02 2.45 0.31
N PHE A 83 -2.92 1.89 -0.17
CA PHE A 83 -2.25 2.41 -1.36
C PHE A 83 -2.50 1.43 -2.48
N LEU A 84 -3.18 1.89 -3.51
CA LEU A 84 -3.64 1.04 -4.60
C LEU A 84 -3.25 1.62 -5.94
N GLN A 85 -3.03 0.74 -6.89
CA GLN A 85 -2.88 1.11 -8.28
C GLN A 85 -4.21 0.88 -9.00
N LYS A 86 -4.30 1.38 -10.22
CA LYS A 86 -5.54 1.31 -10.99
C LYS A 86 -6.09 -0.12 -11.12
N GLU A 87 -5.21 -1.07 -11.35
CA GLU A 87 -5.63 -2.46 -11.55
C GLU A 87 -6.21 -3.10 -10.30
N HIS A 88 -5.92 -2.55 -9.11
CA HIS A 88 -6.49 -3.08 -7.87
C HIS A 88 -7.96 -2.72 -7.68
N LEU A 89 -8.46 -1.78 -8.46
CA LEU A 89 -9.80 -1.22 -8.30
C LEU A 89 -10.84 -1.86 -9.23
N ASN A 90 -10.42 -2.76 -10.05
CA ASN A 90 -11.31 -3.42 -10.99
C ASN A 90 -12.06 -4.59 -10.38
#